data_2ed4bab51653632821433ce7bc4fe265
#
_entry.id   2ed4bab51653632821433ce7bc4fe265
#
_cell.length_a   1.000
_cell.length_b   1.000
_cell.length_c   1.000
_cell.angle_alpha   90.00
_cell.angle_beta   90.00
_cell.angle_gamma   90.00
#
_symmetry.space_group_name_H-M   'P 1'
#
loop_
_entity.id
_entity.type
_entity.pdbx_description
1 polymer ?
#
loop_
_entity_poly.entity_id
_entity_poly.type
_entity_poly.pdbx_seq_one_letter_code
_entity_poly.pdbx_strand_id
1 'polypeptide(L)'
;MEEKVEIKIDPRNYRIHGDENKRLIHKSLVECGAGRSVLADRDNVLIAGNGVYEKAQKLGLKVRIVESDGTELIVIRRKDLSTEDEKRKLLALADNHTSDTSRFNFSAIVEDFDIDKLGDWKMDIPFDDIPADIDSFFVGSDKTEKQKKVIVCPHCGKAVEI
;
A
#
# COMPACT_ATOMS: atom_id res chain seq x y z
N MET A 1 35.49 -2.82 -6.89
CA MET A 1 34.59 -1.63 -6.76
C MET A 1 33.18 -2.21 -6.73
N GLU A 2 32.49 -2.11 -5.61
CA GLU A 2 31.07 -2.50 -5.57
C GLU A 2 30.30 -1.55 -6.49
N GLU A 3 29.64 -2.10 -7.48
CA GLU A 3 28.79 -1.36 -8.40
C GLU A 3 27.66 -0.73 -7.54
N LYS A 4 27.58 0.58 -7.53
CA LYS A 4 26.58 1.30 -6.73
C LYS A 4 25.22 1.11 -7.41
N VAL A 5 24.47 0.12 -6.96
CA VAL A 5 23.10 -0.12 -7.46
C VAL A 5 22.23 1.08 -7.10
N GLU A 6 21.61 1.69 -8.10
CA GLU A 6 20.70 2.81 -7.95
C GLU A 6 19.26 2.29 -7.83
N ILE A 7 18.64 2.54 -6.69
CA ILE A 7 17.22 2.26 -6.47
C ILE A 7 16.39 3.45 -6.96
N LYS A 8 15.34 3.17 -7.71
CA LYS A 8 14.46 4.15 -8.34
C LYS A 8 13.15 4.27 -7.58
N ILE A 9 12.65 5.48 -7.45
CA ILE A 9 11.30 5.75 -6.91
C ILE A 9 10.28 5.31 -7.97
N ASP A 10 9.20 4.64 -7.54
CA ASP A 10 8.12 4.27 -8.43
C ASP A 10 7.34 5.52 -8.90
N PRO A 11 7.30 5.82 -10.20
CA PRO A 11 6.55 6.96 -10.73
C PRO A 11 5.02 6.78 -10.59
N ARG A 12 4.54 5.54 -10.44
CA ARG A 12 3.12 5.18 -10.27
C ARG A 12 2.77 4.84 -8.82
N ASN A 13 3.52 5.36 -7.86
CA ASN A 13 3.29 5.09 -6.44
C ASN A 13 1.82 5.28 -6.04
N TYR A 14 1.20 4.21 -5.52
CA TYR A 14 -0.20 4.23 -5.04
C TYR A 14 -0.40 4.98 -3.72
N ARG A 15 0.66 5.54 -3.12
CA ARG A 15 0.61 6.35 -1.92
C ARG A 15 1.07 7.78 -2.19
N ILE A 16 0.23 8.74 -1.81
CA ILE A 16 0.53 10.16 -1.83
C ILE A 16 1.00 10.58 -0.44
N HIS A 17 2.21 11.14 -0.37
CA HIS A 17 2.80 11.65 0.84
C HIS A 17 2.69 13.17 0.89
N GLY A 18 1.79 13.71 1.72
CA GLY A 18 1.69 15.14 1.99
C GLY A 18 2.89 15.66 2.80
N ASP A 19 2.99 16.98 2.93
CA ASP A 19 4.15 17.61 3.59
C ASP A 19 4.27 17.20 5.06
N GLU A 20 3.15 17.06 5.77
CA GLU A 20 3.15 16.61 7.16
C GLU A 20 3.65 15.17 7.29
N ASN A 21 3.15 14.27 6.45
CA ASN A 21 3.62 12.89 6.40
C ASN A 21 5.13 12.82 6.10
N LYS A 22 5.61 13.61 5.14
CA LYS A 22 7.04 13.72 4.80
C LYS A 22 7.88 14.22 5.98
N ARG A 23 7.35 15.14 6.81
CA ARG A 23 8.02 15.63 8.02
C ARG A 23 8.08 14.55 9.09
N LEU A 24 7.01 13.79 9.29
CA LEU A 24 6.96 12.69 10.25
C LEU A 24 7.93 11.57 9.88
N ILE A 25 8.00 11.17 8.61
CA ILE A 25 8.98 10.21 8.10
C ILE A 25 10.41 10.70 8.38
N HIS A 26 10.70 11.96 8.05
CA HIS A 26 12.02 12.55 8.30
C HIS A 26 12.36 12.55 9.79
N LYS A 27 11.44 12.99 10.65
CA LYS A 27 11.60 12.99 12.10
C LYS A 27 11.90 11.60 12.64
N SER A 28 11.12 10.59 12.23
CA SER A 28 11.33 9.20 12.62
C SER A 28 12.73 8.70 12.23
N LEU A 29 13.18 8.99 11.01
CA LEU A 29 14.52 8.58 10.55
C LEU A 29 15.64 9.24 11.34
N VAL A 30 15.49 10.52 11.72
CA VAL A 30 16.48 11.26 12.50
C VAL A 30 16.53 10.77 13.96
N GLU A 31 15.37 10.63 14.61
CA GLU A 31 15.28 10.30 16.03
C GLU A 31 15.44 8.81 16.31
N CYS A 32 14.87 7.97 15.45
CA CYS A 32 14.81 6.52 15.66
C CYS A 32 15.71 5.72 14.71
N GLY A 33 16.19 6.32 13.64
CA GLY A 33 16.92 5.64 12.57
C GLY A 33 15.99 4.84 11.67
N ALA A 34 16.56 4.10 10.71
CA ALA A 34 15.79 3.23 9.81
C ALA A 34 15.08 2.13 10.59
N GLY A 35 13.77 2.14 10.59
CA GLY A 35 12.91 1.22 11.34
C GLY A 35 12.58 -0.05 10.57
N ARG A 36 12.35 0.06 9.28
CA ARG A 36 11.94 -1.02 8.39
C ARG A 36 12.69 -1.00 7.06
N SER A 37 12.61 -2.11 6.33
CA SER A 37 13.09 -2.21 4.95
C SER A 37 12.11 -1.53 3.99
N VAL A 38 12.61 -1.22 2.81
CA VAL A 38 11.81 -0.90 1.62
C VAL A 38 11.85 -2.11 0.69
N LEU A 39 10.88 -2.23 -0.23
CA LEU A 39 10.80 -3.31 -1.18
C LEU A 39 11.00 -2.77 -2.59
N ALA A 40 11.86 -3.39 -3.38
CA ALA A 40 12.07 -3.07 -4.78
C ALA A 40 11.91 -4.33 -5.64
N ASP A 41 11.59 -4.14 -6.92
CA ASP A 41 11.59 -5.19 -7.91
C ASP A 41 13.01 -5.49 -8.45
N ARG A 42 13.11 -6.43 -9.37
CA ARG A 42 14.38 -6.81 -10.02
C ARG A 42 15.01 -5.70 -10.87
N ASP A 43 14.22 -4.70 -11.28
CA ASP A 43 14.66 -3.56 -12.08
C ASP A 43 15.05 -2.36 -11.20
N ASN A 44 15.11 -2.61 -9.87
CA ASN A 44 15.41 -1.64 -8.81
C ASN A 44 14.37 -0.52 -8.69
N VAL A 45 13.12 -0.74 -9.09
CA VAL A 45 12.02 0.19 -8.86
C VAL A 45 11.31 -0.17 -7.55
N LEU A 46 11.06 0.82 -6.71
CA LEU A 46 10.42 0.60 -5.41
C LEU A 46 8.96 0.16 -5.57
N ILE A 47 8.63 -0.98 -5.00
CA ILE A 47 7.24 -1.46 -4.82
C ILE A 47 6.63 -0.82 -3.57
N ALA A 48 7.42 -0.67 -2.49
CA ALA A 48 6.97 -0.09 -1.23
C ALA A 48 8.07 0.70 -0.53
N GLY A 49 7.66 1.77 0.19
CA GLY A 49 8.57 2.58 0.99
C GLY A 49 9.19 3.78 0.26
N ASN A 50 8.56 4.25 -0.83
CA ASN A 50 9.04 5.39 -1.63
C ASN A 50 9.36 6.62 -0.77
N GLY A 51 8.44 7.04 0.12
CA GLY A 51 8.65 8.19 0.99
C GLY A 51 9.80 8.00 1.99
N VAL A 52 9.97 6.78 2.51
CA VAL A 52 11.06 6.45 3.44
C VAL A 52 12.40 6.49 2.71
N TYR A 53 12.48 5.88 1.53
CA TYR A 53 13.71 5.85 0.75
C TYR A 53 14.16 7.26 0.32
N GLU A 54 13.23 8.08 -0.18
CA GLU A 54 13.52 9.49 -0.54
C GLU A 54 14.15 10.26 0.63
N LYS A 55 13.58 10.12 1.84
CA LYS A 55 14.11 10.81 3.01
C LYS A 55 15.41 10.21 3.51
N ALA A 56 15.56 8.89 3.46
CA ALA A 56 16.80 8.21 3.82
C ALA A 56 17.98 8.64 2.92
N GLN A 57 17.74 8.77 1.61
CA GLN A 57 18.74 9.30 0.68
C GLN A 57 19.15 10.74 1.02
N LYS A 58 18.17 11.64 1.30
CA LYS A 58 18.43 13.04 1.69
C LYS A 58 19.23 13.14 2.99
N LEU A 59 19.07 12.16 3.88
CA LEU A 59 19.85 12.06 5.13
C LEU A 59 21.21 11.36 4.96
N GLY A 60 21.53 10.87 3.76
CA GLY A 60 22.78 10.17 3.49
C GLY A 60 22.89 8.80 4.16
N LEU A 61 21.77 8.14 4.46
CA LEU A 61 21.79 6.80 5.03
C LEU A 61 22.35 5.79 4.04
N LYS A 62 23.18 4.86 4.55
CA LYS A 62 23.73 3.78 3.74
C LYS A 62 22.61 2.81 3.35
N VAL A 63 22.56 2.44 2.08
CA VAL A 63 21.65 1.42 1.56
C VAL A 63 22.37 0.08 1.54
N ARG A 64 21.70 -0.97 2.04
CA ARG A 64 22.11 -2.36 1.92
C ARG A 64 21.02 -3.13 1.21
N ILE A 65 21.34 -3.78 0.11
CA ILE A 65 20.40 -4.61 -0.65
C ILE A 65 20.52 -6.05 -0.13
N VAL A 66 19.36 -6.69 0.06
CA VAL A 66 19.22 -8.12 0.35
C VAL A 66 18.31 -8.67 -0.74
N GLU A 67 18.80 -9.61 -1.52
CA GLU A 67 18.02 -10.25 -2.57
C GLU A 67 17.17 -11.37 -1.99
N SER A 68 15.94 -11.51 -2.48
CA SER A 68 14.98 -12.55 -2.12
C SER A 68 14.09 -12.86 -3.32
N ASP A 69 13.65 -14.10 -3.41
CA ASP A 69 12.67 -14.56 -4.40
C ASP A 69 11.22 -14.55 -3.84
N GLY A 70 11.04 -14.03 -2.63
CA GLY A 70 9.73 -13.93 -1.97
C GLY A 70 9.30 -15.22 -1.25
N THR A 71 10.13 -16.23 -1.18
CA THR A 71 9.84 -17.51 -0.48
C THR A 71 10.19 -17.47 1.00
N GLU A 72 10.83 -16.39 1.47
CA GLU A 72 11.25 -16.19 2.85
C GLU A 72 10.81 -14.85 3.41
N LEU A 73 10.60 -14.79 4.73
CA LEU A 73 10.36 -13.55 5.46
C LEU A 73 11.68 -12.98 5.97
N ILE A 74 12.06 -11.79 5.50
CA ILE A 74 13.27 -11.10 5.96
C ILE A 74 12.96 -10.28 7.21
N VAL A 75 13.62 -10.60 8.31
CA VAL A 75 13.49 -9.89 9.59
C VAL A 75 14.69 -8.99 9.82
N ILE A 76 14.46 -7.67 9.87
CA ILE A 76 15.48 -6.69 10.27
C ILE A 76 15.48 -6.57 11.79
N ARG A 77 16.52 -7.14 12.45
CA ARG A 77 16.69 -7.05 13.89
C ARG A 77 17.58 -5.86 14.28
N ARG A 78 16.99 -4.87 14.94
CA ARG A 78 17.70 -3.71 15.49
C ARG A 78 18.43 -4.12 16.78
N LYS A 79 19.76 -4.21 16.70
CA LYS A 79 20.63 -4.63 17.83
C LYS A 79 20.77 -3.55 18.90
N ASP A 80 20.43 -2.31 18.57
CA ASP A 80 20.57 -1.12 19.38
C ASP A 80 19.29 -0.76 20.16
N LEU A 81 18.22 -1.56 20.03
CA LEU A 81 16.93 -1.32 20.69
C LEU A 81 16.50 -2.53 21.52
N SER A 82 16.09 -2.27 22.75
CA SER A 82 15.42 -3.23 23.62
C SER A 82 13.91 -2.99 23.66
N THR A 83 13.15 -3.95 24.21
CA THR A 83 11.67 -3.87 24.28
C THR A 83 11.20 -2.66 25.07
N GLU A 84 11.91 -2.27 26.14
CA GLU A 84 11.51 -1.20 27.02
C GLU A 84 12.02 0.19 26.63
N ASP A 85 12.87 0.27 25.62
CA ASP A 85 13.43 1.55 25.19
C ASP A 85 12.34 2.48 24.65
N GLU A 86 12.38 3.74 25.09
CA GLU A 86 11.49 4.79 24.59
C GLU A 86 11.61 4.95 23.07
N LYS A 87 12.84 4.92 22.57
CA LYS A 87 13.14 4.99 21.13
C LYS A 87 12.47 3.87 20.34
N ARG A 88 12.39 2.65 20.89
CA ARG A 88 11.67 1.52 20.29
C ARG A 88 10.15 1.80 20.26
N LYS A 89 9.60 2.35 21.35
CA LYS A 89 8.18 2.70 21.46
C LYS A 89 7.81 3.82 20.47
N LEU A 90 8.66 4.84 20.35
CA LEU A 90 8.50 5.92 19.37
C LEU A 90 8.59 5.41 17.93
N LEU A 91 9.51 4.48 17.66
CA LEU A 91 9.63 3.88 16.33
C LEU A 91 8.37 3.10 15.93
N ALA A 92 7.80 2.31 16.85
CA ALA A 92 6.57 1.59 16.60
C ALA A 92 5.38 2.53 16.35
N LEU A 93 5.28 3.62 17.14
CA LEU A 93 4.26 4.65 16.93
C LEU A 93 4.43 5.32 15.56
N ALA A 94 5.64 5.73 15.22
CA ALA A 94 5.93 6.41 13.96
C ALA A 94 5.65 5.52 12.74
N ASP A 95 5.97 4.23 12.81
CA ASP A 95 5.74 3.29 11.70
C ASP A 95 4.24 3.14 11.38
N ASN A 96 3.40 3.02 12.41
CA ASN A 96 1.95 2.94 12.24
C ASN A 96 1.37 4.30 11.78
N HIS A 97 1.68 5.37 12.49
CA HIS A 97 1.11 6.70 12.22
C HIS A 97 1.49 7.28 10.85
N THR A 98 2.71 7.05 10.38
CA THR A 98 3.11 7.50 9.03
C THR A 98 2.37 6.76 7.92
N SER A 99 1.90 5.55 8.16
CA SER A 99 1.03 4.82 7.23
C SER A 99 -0.36 5.45 7.16
N ASP A 100 -0.94 5.81 8.30
CA ASP A 100 -2.29 6.39 8.42
C ASP A 100 -2.38 7.80 7.83
N THR A 101 -1.32 8.60 7.94
CA THR A 101 -1.28 9.98 7.43
C THR A 101 -0.98 10.09 5.94
N SER A 102 -0.72 8.98 5.25
CA SER A 102 -0.62 8.94 3.78
C SER A 102 -2.00 8.68 3.15
N ARG A 103 -2.19 9.08 1.89
CA ARG A 103 -3.42 8.84 1.15
C ARG A 103 -3.17 7.88 -0.01
N PHE A 104 -4.22 7.15 -0.42
CA PHE A 104 -4.16 6.38 -1.64
C PHE A 104 -4.27 7.29 -2.87
N ASN A 105 -3.54 6.96 -3.91
CA ASN A 105 -3.68 7.52 -5.24
C ASN A 105 -4.69 6.67 -6.01
N PHE A 106 -5.99 6.93 -5.78
CA PHE A 106 -7.04 6.11 -6.38
C PHE A 106 -7.03 6.17 -7.91
N SER A 107 -6.67 7.31 -8.50
CA SER A 107 -6.56 7.42 -9.97
C SER A 107 -5.56 6.41 -10.53
N ALA A 108 -4.38 6.27 -9.94
CA ALA A 108 -3.39 5.29 -10.37
C ALA A 108 -3.84 3.84 -10.12
N ILE A 109 -4.59 3.61 -9.03
CA ILE A 109 -5.09 2.28 -8.68
C ILE A 109 -6.13 1.79 -9.68
N VAL A 110 -7.11 2.64 -10.03
CA VAL A 110 -8.17 2.27 -10.97
C VAL A 110 -7.69 2.16 -12.43
N GLU A 111 -6.55 2.75 -12.76
CA GLU A 111 -5.90 2.52 -14.05
C GLU A 111 -5.23 1.14 -14.16
N ASP A 112 -4.77 0.58 -13.03
CA ASP A 112 -4.01 -0.66 -13.01
C ASP A 112 -4.85 -1.90 -12.64
N PHE A 113 -6.00 -1.72 -11.98
CA PHE A 113 -6.81 -2.82 -11.48
C PHE A 113 -8.29 -2.65 -11.82
N ASP A 114 -8.94 -3.76 -12.21
CA ASP A 114 -10.38 -3.82 -12.37
C ASP A 114 -11.11 -3.84 -11.00
N ILE A 115 -12.42 -3.53 -11.03
CA ILE A 115 -13.26 -3.44 -9.82
C ILE A 115 -13.37 -4.79 -9.10
N ASP A 116 -13.45 -5.90 -9.83
CA ASP A 116 -13.59 -7.22 -9.24
C ASP A 116 -12.35 -7.55 -8.41
N LYS A 117 -11.17 -7.25 -8.95
CA LYS A 117 -9.90 -7.45 -8.25
C LYS A 117 -9.75 -6.56 -7.02
N LEU A 118 -10.19 -5.30 -7.11
CA LEU A 118 -10.20 -4.38 -5.97
C LEU A 118 -11.19 -4.86 -4.88
N GLY A 119 -12.36 -5.41 -5.29
CA GLY A 119 -13.32 -6.03 -4.40
C GLY A 119 -12.78 -7.25 -3.67
N ASP A 120 -12.03 -8.13 -4.34
CA ASP A 120 -11.35 -9.28 -3.72
C ASP A 120 -10.36 -8.84 -2.62
N TRP A 121 -9.71 -7.71 -2.82
CA TRP A 121 -8.79 -7.10 -1.85
C TRP A 121 -9.50 -6.18 -0.84
N LYS A 122 -10.85 -6.10 -0.88
CA LYS A 122 -11.67 -5.26 -0.01
C LYS A 122 -11.21 -3.80 0.01
N MET A 123 -10.82 -3.30 -1.16
CA MET A 123 -10.42 -1.92 -1.34
C MET A 123 -11.65 -1.09 -1.72
N ASP A 124 -12.10 -0.25 -0.78
CA ASP A 124 -13.17 0.72 -1.03
C ASP A 124 -12.60 1.94 -1.75
N ILE A 125 -13.16 2.25 -2.92
CA ILE A 125 -12.80 3.45 -3.68
C ILE A 125 -13.87 4.51 -3.42
N PRO A 126 -13.49 5.70 -2.91
CA PRO A 126 -14.44 6.81 -2.75
C PRO A 126 -15.07 7.19 -4.10
N PHE A 127 -16.37 7.43 -4.12
CA PHE A 127 -17.09 7.81 -5.34
C PHE A 127 -16.53 9.06 -6.02
N ASP A 128 -16.02 10.01 -5.25
CA ASP A 128 -15.44 11.26 -5.73
C ASP A 128 -14.10 11.06 -6.49
N ASP A 129 -13.44 9.92 -6.28
CA ASP A 129 -12.17 9.58 -6.91
C ASP A 129 -12.31 8.65 -8.13
N ILE A 130 -13.57 8.25 -8.47
CA ILE A 130 -13.85 7.47 -9.67
C ILE A 130 -13.90 8.43 -10.86
N PRO A 131 -13.15 8.17 -11.96
CA PRO A 131 -13.24 9.00 -13.17
C PRO A 131 -14.67 9.10 -13.66
N ALA A 132 -15.09 10.28 -14.13
CA ALA A 132 -16.46 10.57 -14.55
C ALA A 132 -16.98 9.68 -15.71
N ASP A 133 -16.13 8.93 -16.37
CA ASP A 133 -16.46 7.92 -17.38
C ASP A 133 -16.68 6.55 -16.73
N ILE A 134 -17.73 6.49 -15.89
CA ILE A 134 -18.18 5.25 -15.23
C ILE A 134 -18.52 4.15 -16.25
N ASP A 135 -18.97 4.51 -17.44
CA ASP A 135 -19.40 3.56 -18.46
C ASP A 135 -18.21 2.71 -18.99
N SER A 136 -16.99 3.23 -18.96
CA SER A 136 -15.79 2.47 -19.34
C SER A 136 -15.44 1.35 -18.34
N PHE A 137 -15.85 1.48 -17.08
CA PHE A 137 -15.66 0.45 -16.05
C PHE A 137 -16.58 -0.76 -16.23
N PHE A 138 -17.71 -0.59 -16.91
CA PHE A 138 -18.71 -1.64 -17.12
C PHE A 138 -18.63 -2.32 -18.49
N VAL A 139 -17.71 -1.91 -19.35
CA VAL A 139 -17.46 -2.52 -20.67
C VAL A 139 -16.58 -3.76 -20.51
N GLY A 140 -17.13 -4.81 -19.92
CA GLY A 140 -16.38 -6.08 -19.79
C GLY A 140 -17.01 -7.15 -18.92
N SER A 141 -17.98 -6.81 -18.11
CA SER A 141 -18.79 -7.83 -17.45
C SER A 141 -19.89 -8.27 -18.41
N ASP A 142 -19.68 -9.37 -19.11
CA ASP A 142 -20.80 -10.16 -19.64
C ASP A 142 -21.85 -10.23 -18.54
N LYS A 143 -23.02 -9.66 -18.82
CA LYS A 143 -24.20 -9.78 -17.95
C LYS A 143 -24.54 -11.26 -17.85
N THR A 144 -23.91 -11.95 -16.91
CA THR A 144 -24.52 -13.14 -16.36
C THR A 144 -25.81 -12.65 -15.72
N GLU A 145 -26.93 -12.87 -16.41
CA GLU A 145 -28.26 -12.63 -15.86
C GLU A 145 -28.29 -13.22 -14.47
N LYS A 146 -28.34 -12.35 -13.44
CA LYS A 146 -28.57 -12.81 -12.09
C LYS A 146 -29.89 -13.53 -12.11
N GLN A 147 -29.86 -14.85 -12.01
CA GLN A 147 -31.07 -15.66 -11.85
C GLN A 147 -31.81 -15.12 -10.63
N LYS A 148 -32.95 -14.49 -10.87
CA LYS A 148 -33.81 -13.99 -9.82
C LYS A 148 -34.13 -15.15 -8.86
N LYS A 149 -33.71 -15.02 -7.63
CA LYS A 149 -34.05 -16.02 -6.61
C LYS A 149 -35.50 -15.84 -6.20
N VAL A 150 -36.31 -16.86 -6.41
CA VAL A 150 -37.71 -16.90 -5.96
C VAL A 150 -37.76 -17.56 -4.60
N ILE A 151 -38.21 -16.85 -3.59
CA ILE A 151 -38.46 -17.38 -2.26
C ILE A 151 -39.95 -17.56 -2.09
N VAL A 152 -40.38 -18.78 -1.74
CA VAL A 152 -41.77 -19.08 -1.43
C VAL A 152 -41.99 -18.88 0.07
N CYS A 153 -42.96 -18.04 0.42
CA CYS A 153 -43.31 -17.83 1.82
C CYS A 153 -43.85 -19.10 2.44
N PRO A 154 -43.25 -19.63 3.51
CA PRO A 154 -43.70 -20.92 4.12
C PRO A 154 -45.05 -20.81 4.80
N HIS A 155 -45.58 -19.58 5.03
CA HIS A 155 -46.86 -19.37 5.73
C HIS A 155 -48.04 -19.22 4.78
N CYS A 156 -47.87 -18.59 3.62
CA CYS A 156 -48.97 -18.33 2.67
C CYS A 156 -48.73 -18.84 1.25
N GLY A 157 -47.60 -19.48 0.98
CA GLY A 157 -47.27 -20.09 -0.31
C GLY A 157 -47.05 -19.10 -1.46
N LYS A 158 -47.03 -17.77 -1.22
CA LYS A 158 -46.75 -16.79 -2.27
C LYS A 158 -45.25 -16.72 -2.59
N ALA A 159 -44.96 -16.77 -3.90
CA ALA A 159 -43.61 -16.56 -4.41
C ALA A 159 -43.27 -15.09 -4.45
N VAL A 160 -42.10 -14.72 -3.96
CA VAL A 160 -41.53 -13.34 -4.01
C VAL A 160 -40.20 -13.43 -4.74
N GLU A 161 -40.02 -12.64 -5.79
CA GLU A 161 -38.76 -12.47 -6.48
C GLU A 161 -37.89 -11.46 -5.69
N ILE A 162 -36.62 -11.85 -5.41
CA ILE A 162 -35.60 -10.99 -4.80
C ILE A 162 -34.32 -10.98 -5.65
#